data_97d3cb489f64ceebe8473092eece5c88
#
_entry.id   97d3cb489f64ceebe8473092eece5c88
#
_cell.length_a   1.000
_cell.length_b   1.000
_cell.length_c   1.000
_cell.angle_alpha   90.00
_cell.angle_beta   90.00
_cell.angle_gamma   90.00
#
_symmetry.space_group_name_H-M   'P 1'
#
loop_
_entity.id
_entity.type
_entity.pdbx_description
1 polymer ?
#
loop_
_entity_poly.entity_id
_entity_poly.type
_entity_poly.pdbx_seq_one_letter_code
_entity_poly.pdbx_strand_id
1 'polypeptide(L)'
;MTISNILIIISAVITALTYFIHGLTNFGINHAFLSESMYQMVLVQFLLYQFLHWGIIHFVFNSLFIYIFWNWLEDLIWKRKFIIFFIFNTIFVWISLFLFTSWNTIWISGFCMAILTYFTLELYNKNNPEYKWWITAIVINIGIWFMPWISLIWHLFWSIAWVIFYLYNREKKVN
;
A
#
# COMPACT_ATOMS: atom_id res chain seq x y z
N MET A 1 -1.46 -19.86 7.91
CA MET A 1 -2.03 -18.52 7.62
C MET A 1 -0.93 -17.69 6.96
N THR A 2 -1.23 -16.99 5.89
CA THR A 2 -0.31 -16.09 5.21
C THR A 2 -0.20 -14.76 5.95
N ILE A 3 0.89 -14.01 5.74
CA ILE A 3 1.07 -12.67 6.30
C ILE A 3 0.00 -11.73 5.74
N SER A 4 -0.32 -11.87 4.47
CA SER A 4 -1.39 -11.15 3.79
C SER A 4 -2.74 -11.28 4.51
N ASN A 5 -3.10 -12.49 4.91
CA ASN A 5 -4.33 -12.72 5.66
C ASN A 5 -4.29 -12.11 7.07
N ILE A 6 -3.12 -12.09 7.72
CA ILE A 6 -2.94 -11.40 9.01
C ILE A 6 -3.18 -9.90 8.84
N LEU A 7 -2.63 -9.29 7.79
CA LEU A 7 -2.81 -7.86 7.50
C LEU A 7 -4.28 -7.51 7.23
N ILE A 8 -5.02 -8.38 6.52
CA ILE A 8 -6.47 -8.22 6.32
C ILE A 8 -7.22 -8.24 7.65
N ILE A 9 -6.90 -9.19 8.54
CA ILE A 9 -7.54 -9.29 9.86
C ILE A 9 -7.26 -8.05 10.70
N ILE A 10 -6.02 -7.59 10.74
CA ILE A 10 -5.64 -6.35 11.45
C ILE A 10 -6.42 -5.16 10.88
N SER A 11 -6.48 -5.03 9.56
CA SER A 11 -7.24 -3.97 8.89
C SER A 11 -8.73 -4.04 9.20
N ALA A 12 -9.31 -5.25 9.28
CA ALA A 12 -10.72 -5.45 9.63
C ALA A 12 -11.01 -4.97 11.06
N VAL A 13 -10.16 -5.36 12.02
CA VAL A 13 -10.30 -4.96 13.42
C VAL A 13 -10.18 -3.43 13.56
N ILE A 14 -9.14 -2.83 12.94
CA ILE A 14 -8.92 -1.39 13.02
C ILE A 14 -10.06 -0.63 12.32
N THR A 15 -10.52 -1.09 11.15
CA THR A 15 -11.67 -0.48 10.47
C THR A 15 -12.94 -0.58 11.31
N ALA A 16 -13.20 -1.71 11.97
CA ALA A 16 -14.32 -1.82 12.89
C ALA A 16 -14.20 -0.83 14.07
N LEU A 17 -13.01 -0.68 14.63
CA LEU A 17 -12.78 0.26 15.72
C LEU A 17 -13.02 1.72 15.32
N THR A 18 -12.88 2.11 14.05
CA THR A 18 -13.18 3.49 13.60
C THR A 18 -14.65 3.87 13.79
N TYR A 19 -15.56 2.90 13.86
CA TYR A 19 -16.98 3.15 14.13
C TYR A 19 -17.27 3.40 15.62
N PHE A 20 -16.42 2.92 16.51
CA PHE A 20 -16.60 3.05 17.97
C PHE A 20 -15.70 4.14 18.57
N ILE A 21 -14.54 4.41 17.98
CA ILE A 21 -13.57 5.38 18.48
C ILE A 21 -13.55 6.59 17.53
N HIS A 22 -14.27 7.64 17.94
CA HIS A 22 -14.27 8.89 17.20
C HIS A 22 -12.85 9.47 17.09
N GLY A 23 -12.48 9.90 15.88
CA GLY A 23 -11.17 10.50 15.63
C GLY A 23 -10.04 9.51 15.34
N LEU A 24 -10.30 8.18 15.36
CA LEU A 24 -9.26 7.20 14.99
C LEU A 24 -8.75 7.42 13.56
N THR A 25 -9.60 7.91 12.65
CA THR A 25 -9.20 8.28 11.29
C THR A 25 -8.24 9.45 11.22
N ASN A 26 -8.11 10.27 12.28
CA ASN A 26 -7.13 11.36 12.35
C ASN A 26 -5.68 10.84 12.44
N PHE A 27 -5.49 9.54 12.73
CA PHE A 27 -4.19 8.88 12.66
C PHE A 27 -3.75 8.48 11.24
N GLY A 28 -4.45 8.96 10.20
CA GLY A 28 -3.88 9.04 8.86
C GLY A 28 -2.66 9.98 8.82
N ILE A 29 -1.80 9.88 7.81
CA ILE A 29 -0.59 10.72 7.73
C ILE A 29 -0.98 12.16 7.48
N ASN A 30 -0.57 13.03 8.41
CA ASN A 30 -0.72 14.49 8.35
C ASN A 30 0.32 15.14 9.27
N HIS A 31 0.45 16.47 9.23
CA HIS A 31 1.44 17.19 10.01
C HIS A 31 0.93 17.70 11.37
N ALA A 32 -0.35 17.51 11.70
CA ALA A 32 -0.96 18.09 12.90
C ALA A 32 -0.21 17.66 14.18
N PHE A 33 0.04 16.37 14.34
CA PHE A 33 0.73 15.86 15.52
C PHE A 33 2.17 16.37 15.66
N LEU A 34 2.86 16.60 14.54
CA LEU A 34 4.21 17.16 14.57
C LEU A 34 4.18 18.64 14.93
N SER A 35 3.26 19.43 14.35
CA SER A 35 3.12 20.86 14.63
C SER A 35 2.73 21.13 16.08
N GLU A 36 2.02 20.21 16.72
CA GLU A 36 1.65 20.27 18.14
C GLU A 36 2.71 19.61 19.06
N SER A 37 3.87 19.20 18.52
CA SER A 37 4.95 18.52 19.26
C SER A 37 4.53 17.21 19.92
N MET A 38 3.51 16.54 19.38
CA MET A 38 2.98 15.27 19.88
C MET A 38 3.71 14.07 19.22
N TYR A 39 5.00 13.95 19.44
CA TYR A 39 5.87 12.95 18.77
C TYR A 39 5.41 11.50 18.98
N GLN A 40 4.83 11.18 20.12
CA GLN A 40 4.29 9.85 20.39
C GLN A 40 3.11 9.53 19.44
N MET A 41 2.28 10.53 19.12
CA MET A 41 1.16 10.38 18.19
C MET A 41 1.63 10.23 16.74
N VAL A 42 2.76 10.85 16.37
CA VAL A 42 3.42 10.62 15.07
C VAL A 42 3.84 9.16 14.91
N LEU A 43 4.35 8.53 15.97
CA LEU A 43 4.68 7.12 15.95
C LEU A 43 3.44 6.23 15.81
N VAL A 44 2.37 6.54 16.53
CA VAL A 44 1.08 5.84 16.40
C VAL A 44 0.52 5.99 14.99
N GLN A 45 0.57 7.20 14.43
CA GLN A 45 0.19 7.48 13.04
C GLN A 45 0.97 6.60 12.05
N PHE A 46 2.30 6.51 12.21
CA PHE A 46 3.16 5.65 11.39
C PHE A 46 2.73 4.17 11.43
N LEU A 47 2.31 3.69 12.58
CA LEU A 47 1.88 2.29 12.73
C LEU A 47 0.47 2.03 12.21
N LEU A 48 -0.44 3.00 12.30
CA LEU A 48 -1.87 2.80 12.02
C LEU A 48 -2.30 3.18 10.61
N TYR A 49 -1.67 4.20 9.98
CA TYR A 49 -2.19 4.82 8.76
C TYR A 49 -2.52 3.84 7.63
N GLN A 50 -1.75 2.77 7.52
CA GLN A 50 -1.90 1.76 6.47
C GLN A 50 -3.08 0.80 6.72
N PHE A 51 -3.56 0.70 7.94
CA PHE A 51 -4.68 -0.18 8.31
C PHE A 51 -6.02 0.56 8.40
N LEU A 52 -5.97 1.90 8.38
CA LEU A 52 -7.16 2.73 8.42
C LEU A 52 -7.88 2.74 7.07
N HIS A 53 -9.21 2.84 7.12
CA HIS A 53 -10.06 2.93 5.93
C HIS A 53 -11.16 3.95 6.14
N TRP A 54 -11.51 4.70 5.08
CA TRP A 54 -12.58 5.69 5.11
C TRP A 54 -13.99 5.09 5.18
N GLY A 55 -14.13 3.77 5.05
CA GLY A 55 -15.39 3.08 5.17
C GLY A 55 -15.32 1.63 4.74
N ILE A 56 -16.44 0.92 4.96
CA ILE A 56 -16.49 -0.53 4.76
C ILE A 56 -16.29 -0.94 3.30
N ILE A 57 -16.83 -0.17 2.35
CA ILE A 57 -16.70 -0.46 0.91
C ILE A 57 -15.23 -0.41 0.51
N HIS A 58 -14.51 0.64 0.95
CA HIS A 58 -13.08 0.81 0.70
C HIS A 58 -12.27 -0.34 1.33
N PHE A 59 -12.59 -0.72 2.56
CA PHE A 59 -11.97 -1.87 3.22
C PHE A 59 -12.20 -3.17 2.45
N VAL A 60 -13.43 -3.45 2.01
CA VAL A 60 -13.78 -4.69 1.31
C VAL A 60 -12.99 -4.81 -0.01
N PHE A 61 -12.97 -3.76 -0.84
CA PHE A 61 -12.22 -3.79 -2.10
C PHE A 61 -10.72 -3.97 -1.88
N ASN A 62 -10.12 -3.27 -0.93
CA ASN A 62 -8.70 -3.45 -0.62
C ASN A 62 -8.41 -4.86 -0.08
N SER A 63 -9.26 -5.38 0.81
CA SER A 63 -9.10 -6.73 1.37
C SER A 63 -9.21 -7.81 0.30
N LEU A 64 -10.14 -7.68 -0.64
CA LEU A 64 -10.28 -8.59 -1.76
C LEU A 64 -9.03 -8.57 -2.65
N PHE A 65 -8.52 -7.37 -2.94
CA PHE A 65 -7.31 -7.21 -3.73
C PHE A 65 -6.09 -7.83 -3.02
N ILE A 66 -5.93 -7.55 -1.72
CA ILE A 66 -4.89 -8.15 -0.89
C ILE A 66 -5.02 -9.68 -0.89
N TYR A 67 -6.21 -10.20 -0.70
CA TYR A 67 -6.45 -11.65 -0.65
C TYR A 67 -6.01 -12.35 -1.94
N ILE A 68 -6.34 -11.77 -3.11
CA ILE A 68 -6.05 -12.37 -4.41
C ILE A 68 -4.55 -12.22 -4.76
N PHE A 69 -4.04 -10.99 -4.72
CA PHE A 69 -2.72 -10.70 -5.29
C PHE A 69 -1.57 -10.81 -4.29
N TRP A 70 -1.79 -10.50 -3.01
CA TRP A 70 -0.73 -10.56 -2.02
C TRP A 70 -0.41 -11.99 -1.59
N ASN A 71 -1.42 -12.83 -1.47
CA ASN A 71 -1.17 -14.25 -1.23
C ASN A 71 -0.31 -14.85 -2.35
N TRP A 72 -0.65 -14.53 -3.60
CA TRP A 72 0.15 -14.93 -4.75
C TRP A 72 1.58 -14.36 -4.70
N LEU A 73 1.74 -13.09 -4.36
CA LEU A 73 3.05 -12.46 -4.25
C LEU A 73 3.87 -13.05 -3.09
N GLU A 74 3.24 -13.30 -1.93
CA GLU A 74 3.90 -13.90 -0.77
C GLU A 74 4.47 -15.29 -1.12
N ASP A 75 3.73 -16.07 -1.90
CA ASP A 75 4.20 -17.38 -2.39
C ASP A 75 5.36 -17.22 -3.40
N LEU A 76 5.30 -16.22 -4.26
CA LEU A 76 6.32 -15.97 -5.29
C LEU A 76 7.65 -15.51 -4.72
N ILE A 77 7.65 -14.58 -3.74
CA ILE A 77 8.87 -13.95 -3.23
C ILE A 77 9.32 -14.47 -1.87
N TRP A 78 8.61 -15.42 -1.29
CA TRP A 78 8.82 -16.01 0.04
C TRP A 78 8.49 -15.05 1.19
N LYS A 79 7.95 -15.57 2.26
CA LYS A 79 7.46 -14.81 3.43
C LYS A 79 8.46 -13.79 3.98
N ARG A 80 9.74 -14.16 4.09
CA ARG A 80 10.78 -13.25 4.62
C ARG A 80 10.98 -12.03 3.72
N LYS A 81 11.05 -12.22 2.41
CA LYS A 81 11.19 -11.11 1.46
C LYS A 81 9.93 -10.26 1.43
N PHE A 82 8.77 -10.87 1.55
CA PHE A 82 7.50 -10.17 1.63
C PHE A 82 7.43 -9.25 2.86
N ILE A 83 7.86 -9.71 4.04
CA ILE A 83 7.94 -8.87 5.25
C ILE A 83 8.88 -7.70 5.05
N ILE A 84 10.10 -7.95 4.56
CA ILE A 84 11.09 -6.90 4.30
C ILE A 84 10.52 -5.87 3.33
N PHE A 85 9.86 -6.35 2.29
CA PHE A 85 9.22 -5.50 1.31
C PHE A 85 8.08 -4.66 1.93
N PHE A 86 7.20 -5.27 2.72
CA PHE A 86 6.12 -4.56 3.40
C PHE A 86 6.66 -3.45 4.31
N ILE A 87 7.68 -3.76 5.12
CA ILE A 87 8.32 -2.78 6.02
C ILE A 87 8.98 -1.66 5.21
N PHE A 88 9.74 -2.00 4.17
CA PHE A 88 10.39 -1.01 3.30
C PHE A 88 9.36 -0.05 2.69
N ASN A 89 8.29 -0.59 2.14
CA ASN A 89 7.23 0.24 1.55
C ASN A 89 6.53 1.12 2.59
N THR A 90 6.20 0.56 3.75
CA THR A 90 5.59 1.32 4.83
C THR A 90 6.45 2.54 5.20
N ILE A 91 7.76 2.35 5.39
CA ILE A 91 8.68 3.43 5.74
C ILE A 91 8.81 4.44 4.59
N PHE A 92 9.08 3.95 3.37
CA PHE A 92 9.30 4.79 2.20
C PHE A 92 8.09 5.67 1.90
N VAL A 93 6.91 5.10 1.91
CA VAL A 93 5.68 5.82 1.63
C VAL A 93 5.35 6.80 2.76
N TRP A 94 5.51 6.39 4.01
CA TRP A 94 5.30 7.29 5.14
C TRP A 94 6.19 8.54 5.03
N ILE A 95 7.51 8.36 4.79
CA ILE A 95 8.44 9.47 4.61
C ILE A 95 8.01 10.35 3.44
N SER A 96 7.67 9.74 2.30
CA SER A 96 7.29 10.47 1.09
C SER A 96 6.03 11.31 1.32
N LEU A 97 5.01 10.75 1.96
CA LEU A 97 3.78 11.48 2.27
C LEU A 97 4.02 12.57 3.30
N PHE A 98 4.81 12.26 4.30
CA PHE A 98 5.15 13.24 5.33
C PHE A 98 5.89 14.46 4.75
N LEU A 99 6.71 14.26 3.71
CA LEU A 99 7.45 15.35 3.06
C LEU A 99 6.62 16.11 2.01
N PHE A 100 5.70 15.45 1.33
CA PHE A 100 5.06 16.00 0.13
C PHE A 100 3.55 16.23 0.25
N THR A 101 2.92 15.82 1.35
CA THR A 101 1.47 16.03 1.53
C THR A 101 1.16 16.69 2.87
N SER A 102 0.18 17.60 2.87
CA SER A 102 -0.37 18.21 4.09
C SER A 102 -1.75 17.62 4.46
N TRP A 103 -2.29 16.73 3.64
CA TRP A 103 -3.64 16.19 3.80
C TRP A 103 -3.61 14.92 4.64
N ASN A 104 -4.65 14.72 5.45
CA ASN A 104 -4.81 13.47 6.19
C ASN A 104 -4.99 12.29 5.23
N THR A 105 -3.97 11.42 5.14
CA THR A 105 -3.94 10.30 4.18
C THR A 105 -4.01 8.97 4.93
N ILE A 106 -5.05 8.19 4.64
CA ILE A 106 -5.27 6.84 5.18
C ILE A 106 -5.52 5.88 4.02
N TRP A 107 -4.61 4.94 3.73
CA TRP A 107 -4.86 4.09 2.57
C TRP A 107 -3.83 2.97 2.39
N ILE A 108 -4.30 1.73 2.31
CA ILE A 108 -3.52 0.58 1.84
C ILE A 108 -3.58 0.43 0.30
N SER A 109 -4.44 1.20 -0.39
CA SER A 109 -4.66 1.05 -1.84
C SER A 109 -3.42 1.33 -2.70
N GLY A 110 -2.51 2.18 -2.24
CA GLY A 110 -1.23 2.36 -2.92
C GLY A 110 -0.42 1.07 -2.96
N PHE A 111 -0.46 0.28 -1.89
CA PHE A 111 0.19 -1.02 -1.85
C PHE A 111 -0.48 -2.01 -2.84
N CYS A 112 -1.78 -1.90 -3.07
CA CYS A 112 -2.46 -2.69 -4.11
C CYS A 112 -1.92 -2.38 -5.51
N MET A 113 -1.68 -1.11 -5.82
CA MET A 113 -1.08 -0.71 -7.11
C MET A 113 0.35 -1.19 -7.28
N ALA A 114 1.09 -1.17 -6.20
CA ALA A 114 2.44 -1.68 -6.16
C ALA A 114 2.49 -3.16 -6.58
N ILE A 115 1.61 -3.98 -6.04
CA ILE A 115 1.52 -5.41 -6.36
C ILE A 115 1.09 -5.62 -7.81
N LEU A 116 0.12 -4.86 -8.28
CA LEU A 116 -0.32 -4.91 -9.67
C LEU A 116 0.84 -4.64 -10.63
N THR A 117 1.67 -3.66 -10.30
CA THR A 117 2.88 -3.34 -11.08
C THR A 117 3.88 -4.49 -11.07
N TYR A 118 4.16 -5.07 -9.89
CA TYR A 118 5.06 -6.24 -9.78
C TYR A 118 4.55 -7.43 -10.59
N PHE A 119 3.28 -7.75 -10.44
CA PHE A 119 2.63 -8.83 -11.16
C PHE A 119 2.74 -8.65 -12.67
N THR A 120 2.47 -7.45 -13.16
CA THR A 120 2.57 -7.11 -14.58
C THR A 120 4.00 -7.28 -15.10
N LEU A 121 5.01 -6.81 -14.35
CA LEU A 121 6.41 -6.95 -14.71
C LEU A 121 6.87 -8.43 -14.71
N GLU A 122 6.38 -9.23 -13.77
CA GLU A 122 6.70 -10.66 -13.74
C GLU A 122 6.09 -11.41 -14.94
N LEU A 123 4.85 -11.09 -15.31
CA LEU A 123 4.23 -11.62 -16.52
C LEU A 123 4.98 -11.20 -17.79
N TYR A 124 5.37 -9.93 -17.88
CA TYR A 124 6.17 -9.42 -19.00
C TYR A 124 7.49 -10.19 -19.14
N ASN A 125 8.22 -10.40 -18.05
CA ASN A 125 9.49 -11.14 -18.08
C ASN A 125 9.33 -12.62 -18.41
N LYS A 126 8.17 -13.21 -18.11
CA LYS A 126 7.83 -14.58 -18.49
C LYS A 126 7.26 -14.70 -19.90
N ASN A 127 7.24 -13.61 -20.67
CA ASN A 127 6.61 -13.53 -21.99
C ASN A 127 5.14 -14.01 -21.99
N ASN A 128 4.43 -13.88 -20.86
CA ASN A 128 3.02 -14.20 -20.77
C ASN A 128 2.19 -13.04 -21.35
N PRO A 129 1.41 -13.25 -22.44
CA PRO A 129 0.68 -12.16 -23.12
C PRO A 129 -0.37 -11.45 -22.25
N GLU A 130 -0.77 -12.03 -21.14
CA GLU A 130 -1.71 -11.43 -20.18
C GLU A 130 -1.19 -10.12 -19.59
N TYR A 131 0.12 -9.87 -19.60
CA TYR A 131 0.69 -8.61 -19.09
C TYR A 131 0.04 -7.37 -19.73
N LYS A 132 -0.43 -7.47 -20.98
CA LYS A 132 -1.10 -6.36 -21.70
C LYS A 132 -2.39 -5.92 -21.03
N TRP A 133 -3.18 -6.86 -20.53
CA TRP A 133 -4.40 -6.57 -19.78
C TRP A 133 -4.10 -5.84 -18.48
N TRP A 134 -3.03 -6.23 -17.80
CA TRP A 134 -2.62 -5.63 -16.55
C TRP A 134 -1.99 -4.25 -16.74
N ILE A 135 -1.28 -4.01 -17.85
CA ILE A 135 -0.89 -2.64 -18.24
C ILE A 135 -2.13 -1.77 -18.41
N THR A 136 -3.15 -2.26 -19.10
CA THR A 136 -4.41 -1.52 -19.26
C THR A 136 -5.06 -1.20 -17.93
N ALA A 137 -5.08 -2.15 -17.00
CA ALA A 137 -5.58 -1.94 -15.65
C ALA A 137 -4.78 -0.86 -14.89
N ILE A 138 -3.44 -0.86 -15.02
CA ILE A 138 -2.57 0.17 -14.44
C ILE A 138 -2.91 1.54 -15.03
N VAL A 139 -3.03 1.64 -16.35
CA VAL A 139 -3.35 2.91 -17.03
C VAL A 139 -4.71 3.46 -16.61
N ILE A 140 -5.73 2.59 -16.50
CA ILE A 140 -7.06 2.99 -16.01
C ILE A 140 -6.95 3.50 -14.55
N ASN A 141 -6.23 2.81 -13.69
CA ASN A 141 -6.02 3.26 -12.32
C ASN A 141 -5.28 4.60 -12.25
N ILE A 142 -4.25 4.81 -13.07
CA ILE A 142 -3.58 6.11 -13.18
C ILE A 142 -4.58 7.19 -13.58
N GLY A 143 -5.48 6.91 -14.54
CA GLY A 143 -6.57 7.83 -14.91
C GLY A 143 -7.48 8.20 -13.72
N ILE A 144 -7.81 7.23 -12.87
CA ILE A 144 -8.60 7.44 -11.66
C ILE A 144 -7.88 8.35 -10.66
N TRP A 145 -6.54 8.34 -10.59
CA TRP A 145 -5.76 9.17 -9.65
C TRP A 145 -5.87 10.67 -9.93
N PHE A 146 -6.30 11.07 -11.11
CA PHE A 146 -6.59 12.47 -11.42
C PHE A 146 -7.91 12.98 -10.83
N MET A 147 -8.68 12.12 -10.16
CA MET A 147 -9.88 12.57 -9.44
C MET A 147 -9.50 13.39 -8.20
N PRO A 148 -10.23 14.47 -7.87
CA PRO A 148 -9.85 15.43 -6.82
C PRO A 148 -9.63 14.85 -5.41
N TRP A 149 -10.24 13.71 -5.12
CA TRP A 149 -10.19 13.03 -3.82
C TRP A 149 -9.18 11.88 -3.75
N ILE A 150 -8.41 11.65 -4.82
CA ILE A 150 -7.39 10.61 -4.86
C ILE A 150 -6.01 11.26 -4.94
N SER A 151 -5.13 10.94 -4.02
CA SER A 151 -3.78 11.49 -4.02
C SER A 151 -2.91 10.87 -5.12
N LEU A 152 -2.67 11.59 -6.21
CA LEU A 152 -1.73 11.21 -7.26
C LEU A 152 -0.33 10.94 -6.70
N ILE A 153 0.13 11.81 -5.80
CA ILE A 153 1.45 11.73 -5.16
C ILE A 153 1.61 10.40 -4.42
N TRP A 154 0.60 9.99 -3.69
CA TRP A 154 0.54 8.72 -2.97
C TRP A 154 0.81 7.51 -3.87
N HIS A 155 0.04 7.39 -4.93
CA HIS A 155 0.14 6.24 -5.84
C HIS A 155 1.45 6.24 -6.64
N LEU A 156 1.97 7.42 -6.95
CA LEU A 156 3.27 7.56 -7.62
C LEU A 156 4.42 7.02 -6.75
N PHE A 157 4.49 7.42 -5.48
CA PHE A 157 5.54 6.94 -4.58
C PHE A 157 5.45 5.44 -4.33
N TRP A 158 4.24 4.89 -4.23
CA TRP A 158 4.06 3.45 -4.15
C TRP A 158 4.58 2.73 -5.39
N SER A 159 4.28 3.23 -6.56
CA SER A 159 4.76 2.64 -7.82
C SER A 159 6.28 2.70 -7.93
N ILE A 160 6.91 3.82 -7.54
CA ILE A 160 8.38 3.99 -7.52
C ILE A 160 9.03 3.00 -6.56
N ALA A 161 8.52 2.87 -5.33
CA ALA A 161 9.05 1.93 -4.36
C ALA A 161 9.08 0.49 -4.89
N TRP A 162 8.04 0.13 -5.69
CA TRP A 162 7.95 -1.18 -6.31
C TRP A 162 8.94 -1.43 -7.42
N VAL A 163 9.11 -0.47 -8.28
CA VAL A 163 10.12 -0.58 -9.36
C VAL A 163 11.50 -0.78 -8.74
N ILE A 164 11.83 0.00 -7.70
CA ILE A 164 13.10 -0.13 -6.97
C ILE A 164 13.24 -1.55 -6.39
N PHE A 165 12.23 -2.02 -5.69
CA PHE A 165 12.27 -3.35 -5.06
C PHE A 165 12.32 -4.48 -6.09
N TYR A 166 11.59 -4.35 -7.19
CA TYR A 166 11.61 -5.31 -8.27
C TYR A 166 13.01 -5.43 -8.90
N LEU A 167 13.62 -4.30 -9.24
CA LEU A 167 14.96 -4.26 -9.83
C LEU A 167 16.00 -4.89 -8.90
N TYR A 168 15.95 -4.54 -7.60
CA TYR A 168 16.84 -5.12 -6.59
C TYR A 168 16.72 -6.65 -6.49
N ASN A 169 15.51 -7.19 -6.55
CA ASN A 169 15.31 -8.64 -6.48
C ASN A 169 15.67 -9.37 -7.76
N ARG A 170 15.55 -8.71 -8.92
CA ARG A 170 15.91 -9.28 -10.21
C ARG A 170 17.42 -9.55 -10.31
N GLU A 171 18.25 -8.63 -9.87
CA GLU A 171 19.70 -8.78 -9.89
C GLU A 171 20.17 -10.00 -9.06
N LYS A 172 19.48 -10.30 -7.97
CA LYS A 172 19.81 -11.47 -7.13
C LYS A 172 19.37 -12.82 -7.70
N LYS A 173 18.53 -12.86 -8.73
CA LYS A 173 18.15 -14.11 -9.41
C LYS A 173 19.12 -14.48 -10.54
N VAL A 174 19.98 -13.58 -10.96
CA VAL A 174 20.93 -13.78 -12.09
C VAL A 174 22.30 -14.26 -11.60
N ASN A 175 22.61 -14.14 -10.31
CA ASN A 175 23.84 -14.62 -9.66
C ASN A 175 23.54 -15.87 -8.82
#